data_50393e3af1572217a2c3ac37632d576b
#
_entry.id   50393e3af1572217a2c3ac37632d576b
#
_cell.length_a   1.000
_cell.length_b   1.000
_cell.length_c   1.000
_cell.angle_alpha   90.00
_cell.angle_beta   90.00
_cell.angle_gamma   90.00
#
_symmetry.space_group_name_H-M   'P 1'
#
loop_
_entity.id
_entity.type
_entity.pdbx_description
1 polymer ?
#
loop_
_entity_poly.entity_id
_entity_poly.type
_entity_poly.pdbx_seq_one_letter_code
_entity_poly.pdbx_strand_id
1 'polypeptide(L)'
;MKFFLVFIISWFSIAYANEVQDRTNAITKNLRCLVCEGQSVYESNSDFAKDIKTFVSKKIKEKNTDEDIYEFLISKYGEEIILNPDFSNKFIFLWIAPILFFLIGIFFIFRRSNEIR
;
A
#
# COMPACT_ATOMS: atom_id res chain seq x y z
N MET A 1 24.97 33.36 -23.09
CA MET A 1 23.52 33.14 -22.90
C MET A 1 23.06 31.75 -23.30
N LYS A 2 23.46 31.21 -24.45
CA LYS A 2 23.06 29.85 -24.90
C LYS A 2 23.56 28.71 -23.97
N PHE A 3 24.78 28.83 -23.45
CA PHE A 3 25.32 27.82 -22.52
C PHE A 3 24.61 27.80 -21.14
N PHE A 4 24.11 28.94 -20.69
CA PHE A 4 23.37 29.04 -19.42
C PHE A 4 21.99 28.37 -19.51
N LEU A 5 21.33 28.49 -20.66
CA LEU A 5 20.07 27.85 -20.96
C LEU A 5 20.22 26.30 -20.99
N VAL A 6 21.29 25.78 -21.62
CA VAL A 6 21.57 24.33 -21.68
C VAL A 6 21.85 23.79 -20.28
N PHE A 7 22.54 24.56 -19.45
CA PHE A 7 22.84 24.15 -18.06
C PHE A 7 21.57 24.09 -17.19
N ILE A 8 20.63 25.01 -17.34
CA ILE A 8 19.35 25.01 -16.62
C ILE A 8 18.47 23.83 -17.06
N ILE A 9 18.41 23.53 -18.37
CA ILE A 9 17.63 22.42 -18.91
C ILE A 9 18.19 21.08 -18.42
N SER A 10 19.53 20.95 -18.36
CA SER A 10 20.19 19.74 -17.84
C SER A 10 19.87 19.50 -16.36
N TRP A 11 19.81 20.57 -15.56
CA TRP A 11 19.50 20.44 -14.12
C TRP A 11 18.04 20.07 -13.85
N PHE A 12 17.13 20.57 -14.69
CA PHE A 12 15.70 20.26 -14.59
C PHE A 12 15.40 18.79 -14.89
N SER A 13 16.16 18.17 -15.80
CA SER A 13 16.01 16.75 -16.15
C SER A 13 16.44 15.80 -15.03
N ILE A 14 17.44 16.18 -14.23
CA ILE A 14 17.91 15.35 -13.10
C ILE A 14 16.90 15.36 -11.94
N ALA A 15 16.26 16.49 -11.67
CA ALA A 15 15.25 16.62 -10.61
C ALA A 15 14.02 15.74 -10.90
N TYR A 16 13.57 15.68 -12.15
CA TYR A 16 12.42 14.85 -12.54
C TYR A 16 12.71 13.34 -12.44
N ALA A 17 13.91 12.91 -12.76
CA ALA A 17 14.31 11.51 -12.65
C ALA A 17 14.32 11.03 -11.20
N ASN A 18 14.74 11.84 -10.25
CA ASN A 18 14.70 11.55 -8.82
C ASN A 18 13.26 11.40 -8.29
N GLU A 19 12.35 12.26 -8.69
CA GLU A 19 10.95 12.19 -8.26
C GLU A 19 10.28 10.88 -8.68
N VAL A 20 10.49 10.44 -9.92
CA VAL A 20 9.96 9.16 -10.42
C VAL A 20 10.53 7.98 -9.62
N GLN A 21 11.83 8.03 -9.31
CA GLN A 21 12.49 6.98 -8.55
C GLN A 21 11.97 6.91 -7.10
N ASP A 22 11.79 8.05 -6.46
CA ASP A 22 11.29 8.13 -5.09
C ASP A 22 9.84 7.63 -4.99
N ARG A 23 8.98 8.01 -5.92
CA ARG A 23 7.61 7.49 -6.00
C ARG A 23 7.59 5.98 -6.29
N THR A 24 8.42 5.49 -7.20
CA THR A 24 8.55 4.05 -7.48
C THR A 24 8.97 3.30 -6.22
N ASN A 25 9.93 3.81 -5.48
CA ASN A 25 10.40 3.21 -4.24
C ASN A 25 9.30 3.20 -3.16
N ALA A 26 8.54 4.29 -3.02
CA ALA A 26 7.45 4.39 -2.06
C ALA A 26 6.34 3.35 -2.37
N ILE A 27 5.92 3.23 -3.62
CA ILE A 27 4.89 2.27 -4.04
C ILE A 27 5.39 0.83 -3.85
N THR A 28 6.61 0.51 -4.30
CA THR A 28 7.16 -0.86 -4.24
C THR A 28 7.45 -1.33 -2.81
N LYS A 29 7.68 -0.43 -1.85
CA LYS A 29 7.76 -0.75 -0.42
C LYS A 29 6.44 -1.27 0.15
N ASN A 30 5.31 -0.79 -0.38
CA ASN A 30 3.97 -1.20 0.03
C ASN A 30 3.46 -2.44 -0.73
N LEU A 31 4.22 -2.93 -1.72
CA LEU A 31 3.88 -4.11 -2.49
C LEU A 31 4.62 -5.35 -1.98
N ARG A 32 3.87 -6.44 -1.82
CA ARG A 32 4.41 -7.75 -1.43
C ARG A 32 5.00 -8.46 -2.64
N CYS A 33 6.19 -9.01 -2.50
CA CYS A 33 6.73 -9.94 -3.49
C CYS A 33 6.05 -11.31 -3.32
N LEU A 34 5.23 -11.72 -4.31
CA LEU A 34 4.44 -12.97 -4.22
C LEU A 34 5.30 -14.23 -4.36
N VAL A 35 6.50 -14.12 -4.90
CA VAL A 35 7.44 -15.24 -5.10
C VAL A 35 8.55 -15.28 -4.05
N CYS A 36 8.54 -14.33 -3.09
CA CYS A 36 9.53 -14.21 -2.04
C CYS A 36 8.83 -14.31 -0.68
N GLU A 37 9.38 -15.09 0.23
CA GLU A 37 8.80 -15.25 1.55
C GLU A 37 8.88 -13.95 2.38
N GLY A 38 7.76 -13.21 2.44
CA GLY A 38 7.59 -12.07 3.34
C GLY A 38 8.34 -10.78 3.00
N GLN A 39 9.00 -10.70 1.84
CA GLN A 39 9.73 -9.51 1.42
C GLN A 39 8.83 -8.56 0.61
N SER A 40 9.13 -7.24 0.70
CA SER A 40 8.54 -6.26 -0.20
C SER A 40 9.15 -6.36 -1.60
N VAL A 41 8.43 -5.89 -2.60
CA VAL A 41 8.97 -5.76 -3.98
C VAL A 41 10.22 -4.88 -3.99
N TYR A 42 10.27 -3.86 -3.13
CA TYR A 42 11.43 -2.97 -3.02
C TYR A 42 12.71 -3.71 -2.61
N GLU A 43 12.62 -4.59 -1.62
CA GLU A 43 13.77 -5.31 -1.06
C GLU A 43 14.17 -6.53 -1.89
N SER A 44 13.23 -7.07 -2.66
CA SER A 44 13.46 -8.26 -3.47
C SER A 44 14.24 -7.95 -4.76
N ASN A 45 15.15 -8.86 -5.11
CA ASN A 45 15.88 -8.88 -6.39
C ASN A 45 15.38 -9.97 -7.35
N SER A 46 14.24 -10.60 -7.07
CA SER A 46 13.62 -11.58 -7.96
C SER A 46 13.25 -10.95 -9.30
N ASP A 47 13.14 -11.76 -10.34
CA ASP A 47 12.73 -11.27 -11.67
C ASP A 47 11.32 -10.69 -11.61
N PHE A 48 10.41 -11.29 -10.83
CA PHE A 48 9.09 -10.74 -10.56
C PHE A 48 9.16 -9.32 -9.95
N ALA A 49 10.02 -9.13 -8.94
CA ALA A 49 10.16 -7.82 -8.32
C ALA A 49 10.73 -6.76 -9.28
N LYS A 50 11.66 -7.15 -10.14
CA LYS A 50 12.22 -6.27 -11.18
C LYS A 50 11.16 -5.87 -12.20
N ASP A 51 10.32 -6.81 -12.63
CA ASP A 51 9.23 -6.55 -13.57
C ASP A 51 8.21 -5.58 -12.97
N ILE A 52 7.82 -5.78 -11.71
CA ILE A 52 6.91 -4.87 -11.01
C ILE A 52 7.51 -3.47 -10.84
N LYS A 53 8.79 -3.37 -10.45
CA LYS A 53 9.49 -2.07 -10.35
C LYS A 53 9.50 -1.33 -11.68
N THR A 54 9.79 -2.03 -12.77
CA THR A 54 9.81 -1.46 -14.13
C THR A 54 8.41 -1.02 -14.55
N PHE A 55 7.39 -1.84 -14.28
CA PHE A 55 5.99 -1.53 -14.57
C PHE A 55 5.53 -0.27 -13.82
N VAL A 56 5.77 -0.21 -12.51
CA VAL A 56 5.40 0.95 -11.67
C VAL A 56 6.08 2.22 -12.15
N SER A 57 7.39 2.16 -12.42
CA SER A 57 8.15 3.30 -12.96
C SER A 57 7.59 3.80 -14.28
N LYS A 58 7.22 2.88 -15.18
CA LYS A 58 6.60 3.21 -16.47
C LYS A 58 5.26 3.93 -16.27
N LYS A 59 4.40 3.40 -15.38
CA LYS A 59 3.08 4.00 -15.10
C LYS A 59 3.18 5.39 -14.48
N ILE A 60 4.15 5.63 -13.60
CA ILE A 60 4.42 6.95 -13.04
C ILE A 60 4.84 7.93 -14.15
N LYS A 61 5.70 7.51 -15.09
CA LYS A 61 6.09 8.33 -16.26
C LYS A 61 4.92 8.65 -17.17
N GLU A 62 3.93 7.77 -17.26
CA GLU A 62 2.66 7.97 -17.98
C GLU A 62 1.68 8.89 -17.23
N LYS A 63 2.09 9.44 -16.06
CA LYS A 63 1.30 10.32 -15.19
C LYS A 63 0.04 9.68 -14.59
N ASN A 64 0.03 8.36 -14.43
CA ASN A 64 -1.01 7.68 -13.67
C ASN A 64 -0.91 8.03 -12.19
N THR A 65 -2.05 8.02 -11.48
CA THR A 65 -2.08 8.21 -10.04
C THR A 65 -1.61 6.94 -9.32
N ASP A 66 -1.24 7.08 -8.04
CA ASP A 66 -0.81 5.93 -7.24
C ASP A 66 -1.98 4.94 -7.05
N GLU A 67 -3.21 5.47 -6.88
CA GLU A 67 -4.43 4.68 -6.79
C GLU A 67 -4.67 3.83 -8.04
N ASP A 68 -4.53 4.40 -9.24
CA ASP A 68 -4.70 3.67 -10.50
C ASP A 68 -3.69 2.51 -10.61
N ILE A 69 -2.46 2.73 -10.14
CA ILE A 69 -1.41 1.72 -10.15
C ILE A 69 -1.75 0.58 -9.18
N TYR A 70 -2.19 0.91 -7.96
CA TYR A 70 -2.61 -0.09 -6.98
C TYR A 70 -3.84 -0.86 -7.46
N GLU A 71 -4.86 -0.21 -7.98
CA GLU A 71 -6.07 -0.85 -8.49
C GLU A 71 -5.75 -1.82 -9.63
N PHE A 72 -4.88 -1.43 -10.55
CA PHE A 72 -4.43 -2.31 -11.63
C PHE A 72 -3.69 -3.55 -11.09
N LEU A 73 -2.79 -3.37 -10.14
CA LEU A 73 -2.03 -4.47 -9.55
C LEU A 73 -2.93 -5.42 -8.76
N ILE A 74 -3.92 -4.89 -8.02
CA ILE A 74 -4.91 -5.68 -7.31
C ILE A 74 -5.78 -6.47 -8.29
N SER A 75 -6.22 -5.87 -9.38
CA SER A 75 -7.04 -6.56 -10.39
C SER A 75 -6.31 -7.70 -11.08
N LYS A 76 -4.98 -7.61 -11.19
CA LYS A 76 -4.15 -8.60 -11.88
C LYS A 76 -3.62 -9.70 -10.96
N TYR A 77 -3.22 -9.36 -9.76
CA TYR A 77 -2.54 -10.25 -8.81
C TYR A 77 -3.36 -10.55 -7.53
N GLY A 78 -4.44 -9.83 -7.30
CA GLY A 78 -5.27 -9.92 -6.11
C GLY A 78 -4.86 -8.96 -4.99
N GLU A 79 -5.69 -8.85 -3.96
CA GLU A 79 -5.45 -7.96 -2.81
C GLU A 79 -4.21 -8.35 -2.00
N GLU A 80 -3.75 -9.58 -2.13
CA GLU A 80 -2.57 -10.11 -1.43
C GLU A 80 -1.25 -9.44 -1.83
N ILE A 81 -1.22 -8.73 -2.97
CA ILE A 81 -0.05 -7.98 -3.41
C ILE A 81 0.25 -6.76 -2.55
N ILE A 82 -0.75 -6.27 -1.79
CA ILE A 82 -0.57 -5.14 -0.90
C ILE A 82 -0.06 -5.62 0.45
N LEU A 83 1.10 -5.08 0.86
CA LEU A 83 1.73 -5.43 2.14
C LEU A 83 0.96 -4.87 3.33
N ASN A 84 0.46 -3.62 3.21
CA ASN A 84 -0.36 -2.93 4.19
C ASN A 84 -1.75 -2.72 3.60
N PRO A 85 -2.70 -3.65 3.78
CA PRO A 85 -4.07 -3.39 3.37
C PRO A 85 -4.57 -2.18 4.16
N ASP A 86 -5.10 -1.20 3.44
CA ASP A 86 -5.84 -0.13 4.08
C ASP A 86 -6.91 -0.75 4.98
N PHE A 87 -6.95 -0.31 6.25
CA PHE A 87 -8.00 -0.69 7.18
C PHE A 87 -9.34 -0.14 6.65
N SER A 88 -9.82 -0.74 5.56
CA SER A 88 -11.14 -0.40 5.05
C SER A 88 -12.16 -0.73 6.13
N ASN A 89 -13.20 0.07 6.23
CA ASN A 89 -14.29 -0.04 7.21
C ASN A 89 -14.90 -1.46 7.34
N LYS A 90 -14.60 -2.36 6.39
CA LYS A 90 -15.02 -3.77 6.40
C LYS A 90 -14.43 -4.57 7.57
N PHE A 91 -13.24 -4.22 8.06
CA PHE A 91 -12.60 -4.94 9.16
C PHE A 91 -12.92 -4.35 10.54
N ILE A 92 -13.46 -3.12 10.60
CA ILE A 92 -13.89 -2.50 11.87
C ILE A 92 -14.97 -3.35 12.55
N PHE A 93 -15.88 -3.93 11.77
CA PHE A 93 -16.93 -4.81 12.29
C PHE A 93 -16.35 -6.04 13.01
N LEU A 94 -15.25 -6.60 12.48
CA LEU A 94 -14.60 -7.77 13.07
C LEU A 94 -13.98 -7.46 14.45
N TRP A 95 -13.53 -6.22 14.64
CA TRP A 95 -12.94 -5.77 15.91
C TRP A 95 -13.99 -5.34 16.94
N ILE A 96 -15.13 -4.81 16.47
CA ILE A 96 -16.24 -4.40 17.34
C ILE A 96 -17.05 -5.59 17.83
N ALA A 97 -17.20 -6.64 17.03
CA ALA A 97 -18.00 -7.82 17.36
C ALA A 97 -17.63 -8.47 18.70
N PRO A 98 -16.36 -8.77 19.03
CA PRO A 98 -16.00 -9.35 20.31
C PRO A 98 -16.27 -8.43 21.50
N ILE A 99 -16.07 -7.12 21.32
CA ILE A 99 -16.33 -6.13 22.38
C ILE A 99 -17.83 -6.07 22.69
N LEU A 100 -18.66 -6.02 21.66
CA LEU A 100 -20.11 -6.01 21.79
C LEU A 100 -20.61 -7.29 22.49
N PHE A 101 -20.06 -8.43 22.11
CA PHE A 101 -20.42 -9.73 22.71
C PHE A 101 -20.05 -9.77 24.20
N PHE A 102 -18.90 -9.21 24.56
CA PHE A 102 -18.45 -9.13 25.94
C PHE A 102 -19.34 -8.22 26.80
N LEU A 103 -19.73 -7.05 26.26
CA LEU A 103 -20.65 -6.12 26.93
C LEU A 103 -22.03 -6.73 27.16
N ILE A 104 -22.58 -7.45 26.18
CA ILE A 104 -23.85 -8.16 26.29
C ILE A 104 -23.76 -9.24 27.38
N GLY A 105 -22.67 -9.99 27.41
CA GLY A 105 -22.42 -11.00 28.44
C GLY A 105 -22.40 -10.42 29.84
N ILE A 106 -21.66 -9.35 30.04
CA ILE A 106 -21.59 -8.62 31.33
C ILE A 106 -22.98 -8.10 31.72
N PHE A 107 -23.72 -7.51 30.79
CA PHE A 107 -25.08 -7.01 31.04
C PHE A 107 -26.03 -8.10 31.53
N PHE A 108 -25.98 -9.31 30.91
CA PHE A 108 -26.79 -10.45 31.33
C PHE A 108 -26.42 -10.93 32.74
N ILE A 109 -25.13 -10.97 33.08
CA ILE A 109 -24.64 -11.38 34.40
C ILE A 109 -25.13 -10.41 35.46
N PHE A 110 -24.98 -9.11 35.25
CA PHE A 110 -25.44 -8.09 36.19
C PHE A 110 -26.94 -8.10 36.37
N ARG A 111 -27.70 -8.28 35.30
CA ARG A 111 -29.17 -8.38 35.36
C ARG A 111 -29.61 -9.59 36.19
N ARG A 112 -28.97 -10.73 35.97
CA ARG A 112 -29.29 -11.96 36.73
C ARG A 112 -28.88 -11.86 38.19
N SER A 113 -27.77 -11.19 38.47
CA SER A 113 -27.30 -10.99 39.85
C SER A 113 -28.25 -10.12 40.68
N ASN A 114 -28.92 -9.15 40.05
CA ASN A 114 -29.92 -8.30 40.72
C ASN A 114 -31.27 -8.99 41.01
N GLU A 115 -31.60 -10.08 40.24
CA GLU A 115 -32.85 -10.85 40.53
C GLU A 115 -32.69 -11.84 41.67
N ILE A 116 -31.45 -12.16 42.07
CA ILE A 116 -31.18 -13.18 43.12
C ILE A 116 -31.04 -12.50 44.51
N ARG A 117 -31.05 -11.16 44.57
CA ARG A 117 -30.97 -10.39 45.79
C ARG A 117 -32.33 -9.90 46.23
#